data_dfdb3cda14d0042ab914c4781451cee9
#
_entry.id   dfdb3cda14d0042ab914c4781451cee9
#
_cell.length_a   1.000
_cell.length_b   1.000
_cell.length_c   1.000
_cell.angle_alpha   90.00
_cell.angle_beta   90.00
_cell.angle_gamma   90.00
#
_symmetry.space_group_name_H-M   'P 1'
#
loop_
_entity.id
_entity.type
_entity.pdbx_description
1 polymer ?
#
loop_
_entity_poly.entity_id
_entity_poly.type
_entity_poly.pdbx_seq_one_letter_code
_entity_poly.pdbx_strand_id
1 'polypeptide(L)'
;MVRQHVNPLSRFFQQPRPLPAPPVLFRVPEQPLHLDIGCARGRFLLELAQHQPERNHLGVEIRRPLVDAAEADRQALGLGNLHYLFCNANISLQDWLGSLPSGQLDRVSIQFPDPWFKKKHHKRRVLQPALLLALGEALACGRE
;
A
#
# COMPACT_ATOMS: atom_id res chain seq x y z
N MET A 1 -22.37 5.26 0.31
CA MET A 1 -21.37 6.33 0.11
C MET A 1 -20.11 6.00 0.89
N VAL A 2 -18.95 6.03 0.26
CA VAL A 2 -17.66 5.84 0.95
C VAL A 2 -17.27 7.13 1.66
N ARG A 3 -16.92 7.04 2.94
CA ARG A 3 -16.42 8.22 3.67
C ARG A 3 -15.09 8.66 3.05
N GLN A 4 -14.96 9.98 2.82
CA GLN A 4 -13.74 10.56 2.26
C GLN A 4 -12.56 10.41 3.23
N HIS A 5 -12.83 10.57 4.53
CA HIS A 5 -11.81 10.42 5.58
C HIS A 5 -12.29 9.44 6.64
N VAL A 6 -11.37 8.65 7.15
CA VAL A 6 -11.58 7.79 8.31
C VAL A 6 -10.58 8.17 9.40
N ASN A 7 -10.93 7.90 10.66
CA ASN A 7 -9.99 8.12 11.76
C ASN A 7 -9.10 6.89 11.94
N PRO A 8 -7.84 6.93 11.48
CA PRO A 8 -6.94 5.77 11.56
C PRO A 8 -6.57 5.40 13.00
N LEU A 9 -6.80 6.30 13.97
CA LEU A 9 -6.54 6.05 15.39
C LEU A 9 -7.71 5.37 16.11
N SER A 10 -8.84 5.15 15.43
CA SER A 10 -9.94 4.42 16.04
C SER A 10 -9.56 2.97 16.33
N ARG A 11 -10.17 2.38 17.35
CA ARG A 11 -9.87 1.01 17.79
C ARG A 11 -9.92 0.00 16.64
N PHE A 12 -10.88 0.15 15.74
CA PHE A 12 -11.03 -0.73 14.58
C PHE A 12 -9.78 -0.73 13.69
N PHE A 13 -9.23 0.46 13.37
CA PHE A 13 -8.09 0.59 12.47
C PHE A 13 -6.74 0.34 13.18
N GLN A 14 -6.72 0.30 14.51
CA GLN A 14 -5.50 0.02 15.27
C GLN A 14 -5.23 -1.48 15.45
N GLN A 15 -6.12 -2.35 15.00
CA GLN A 15 -5.93 -3.79 15.10
C GLN A 15 -4.91 -4.27 14.07
N PRO A 16 -3.85 -4.98 14.49
CA PRO A 16 -2.90 -5.59 13.56
C PRO A 16 -3.60 -6.59 12.63
N ARG A 17 -3.27 -6.50 11.33
CA ARG A 17 -3.77 -7.41 10.30
C ARG A 17 -2.58 -7.93 9.51
N PRO A 18 -2.23 -9.23 9.61
CA PRO A 18 -1.16 -9.80 8.82
C PRO A 18 -1.43 -9.61 7.33
N LEU A 19 -0.42 -9.18 6.59
CA LEU A 19 -0.51 -9.02 5.14
C LEU A 19 0.10 -10.23 4.45
N PRO A 20 -0.50 -10.73 3.35
CA PRO A 20 0.05 -11.83 2.58
C PRO A 20 1.42 -11.48 2.01
N ALA A 21 2.35 -12.44 2.01
CA ALA A 21 3.66 -12.26 1.38
C ALA A 21 3.56 -12.26 -0.16
N PRO A 22 4.55 -11.68 -0.87
CA PRO A 22 4.53 -11.61 -2.34
C PRO A 22 4.22 -12.92 -3.07
N PRO A 23 4.72 -14.11 -2.64
CA PRO A 23 4.38 -15.38 -3.30
C PRO A 23 2.88 -15.71 -3.32
N VAL A 24 2.11 -15.20 -2.36
CA VAL A 24 0.65 -15.39 -2.30
C VAL A 24 -0.07 -14.40 -3.22
N LEU A 25 0.53 -13.23 -3.45
CA LEU A 25 -0.12 -12.11 -4.13
C LEU A 25 0.12 -12.12 -5.65
N PHE A 26 1.34 -12.46 -6.08
CA PHE A 26 1.78 -12.19 -7.44
C PHE A 26 2.09 -13.47 -8.21
N ARG A 27 1.82 -13.43 -9.53
CA ARG A 27 2.12 -14.55 -10.44
C ARG A 27 3.63 -14.78 -10.56
N VAL A 28 4.44 -13.72 -10.57
CA VAL A 28 5.90 -13.77 -10.58
C VAL A 28 6.41 -13.01 -9.36
N PRO A 29 6.50 -13.67 -8.19
CA PRO A 29 6.77 -12.99 -6.91
C PRO A 29 8.11 -12.28 -6.83
N GLU A 30 9.10 -12.68 -7.63
CA GLU A 30 10.47 -12.17 -7.61
C GLU A 30 10.64 -10.83 -8.31
N GLN A 31 9.63 -10.36 -9.03
CA GLN A 31 9.72 -9.08 -9.73
C GLN A 31 9.90 -7.91 -8.75
N PRO A 32 10.56 -6.83 -9.21
CA PRO A 32 10.65 -5.61 -8.42
C PRO A 32 9.26 -5.14 -7.98
N LEU A 33 9.15 -4.66 -6.76
CA LEU A 33 7.88 -4.28 -6.16
C LEU A 33 7.74 -2.77 -6.04
N HIS A 34 6.62 -2.26 -6.54
CA HIS A 34 6.13 -0.90 -6.30
C HIS A 34 5.00 -0.95 -5.26
N LEU A 35 5.17 -0.22 -4.16
CA LEU A 35 4.17 -0.07 -3.11
C LEU A 35 3.55 1.32 -3.17
N ASP A 36 2.23 1.40 -3.33
CA ASP A 36 1.46 2.65 -3.33
C ASP A 36 0.62 2.72 -2.05
N ILE A 37 0.95 3.65 -1.17
CA ILE A 37 0.30 3.82 0.14
C ILE A 37 -0.81 4.86 0.02
N GLY A 38 -2.03 4.47 0.36
CA GLY A 38 -3.21 5.29 0.18
C GLY A 38 -3.67 5.30 -1.28
N CYS A 39 -3.75 4.13 -1.89
CA CYS A 39 -4.02 3.98 -3.32
C CYS A 39 -5.45 4.36 -3.76
N ALA A 40 -6.32 4.68 -2.82
CA ALA A 40 -7.72 5.05 -3.09
C ALA A 40 -8.44 4.02 -3.97
N ARG A 41 -9.06 4.44 -5.06
CA ARG A 41 -9.77 3.58 -6.02
C ARG A 41 -8.83 2.71 -6.86
N GLY A 42 -7.51 2.89 -6.73
CA GLY A 42 -6.52 2.04 -7.38
C GLY A 42 -6.28 2.31 -8.86
N ARG A 43 -6.82 3.37 -9.44
CA ARG A 43 -6.73 3.64 -10.88
C ARG A 43 -5.30 3.88 -11.36
N PHE A 44 -4.49 4.53 -10.55
CA PHE A 44 -3.08 4.77 -10.86
C PHE A 44 -2.31 3.45 -11.06
N LEU A 45 -2.41 2.54 -10.09
CA LEU A 45 -1.74 1.25 -10.21
C LEU A 45 -2.36 0.35 -11.26
N LEU A 46 -3.67 0.43 -11.48
CA LEU A 46 -4.35 -0.35 -12.51
C LEU A 46 -3.76 -0.05 -13.89
N GLU A 47 -3.52 1.22 -14.18
CA GLU A 47 -2.90 1.65 -15.43
C GLU A 47 -1.43 1.24 -15.50
N LEU A 48 -0.65 1.50 -14.44
CA LEU A 48 0.77 1.13 -14.40
C LEU A 48 0.99 -0.37 -14.59
N ALA A 49 0.20 -1.20 -13.94
CA ALA A 49 0.36 -2.65 -14.02
C ALA A 49 0.17 -3.18 -15.46
N GLN A 50 -0.70 -2.55 -16.23
CA GLN A 50 -0.91 -2.91 -17.63
C GLN A 50 0.29 -2.52 -18.51
N HIS A 51 0.98 -1.41 -18.19
CA HIS A 51 2.12 -0.90 -18.94
C HIS A 51 3.47 -1.44 -18.46
N GLN A 52 3.53 -2.00 -17.26
CA GLN A 52 4.75 -2.51 -16.62
C GLN A 52 4.56 -3.95 -16.14
N PRO A 53 4.41 -4.91 -17.06
CA PRO A 53 4.19 -6.32 -16.69
C PRO A 53 5.37 -6.96 -15.98
N GLU A 54 6.56 -6.39 -16.09
CA GLU A 54 7.81 -6.84 -15.45
C GLU A 54 7.96 -6.36 -14.00
N ARG A 55 6.99 -5.62 -13.49
CA ARG A 55 6.98 -5.09 -12.13
C ARG A 55 5.71 -5.49 -11.40
N ASN A 56 5.84 -5.83 -10.14
CA ASN A 56 4.69 -6.05 -9.26
C ASN A 56 4.26 -4.73 -8.61
N HIS A 57 2.96 -4.54 -8.47
CA HIS A 57 2.37 -3.36 -7.85
C HIS A 57 1.44 -3.77 -6.73
N LEU A 58 1.62 -3.16 -5.56
CA LEU A 58 0.76 -3.35 -4.40
C LEU A 58 0.20 -2.01 -3.93
N GLY A 59 -1.11 -1.89 -3.95
CA GLY A 59 -1.80 -0.76 -3.34
C GLY A 59 -2.32 -1.12 -1.96
N VAL A 60 -2.13 -0.25 -0.99
CA VAL A 60 -2.75 -0.39 0.33
C VAL A 60 -3.65 0.80 0.62
N GLU A 61 -4.83 0.53 1.18
CA GLU A 61 -5.83 1.56 1.45
C GLU A 61 -6.59 1.21 2.73
N ILE A 62 -6.86 2.23 3.54
CA ILE A 62 -7.57 2.09 4.81
C ILE A 62 -9.10 2.05 4.65
N ARG A 63 -9.62 2.41 3.47
CA ARG A 63 -11.06 2.40 3.18
C ARG A 63 -11.43 1.15 2.42
N ARG A 64 -11.99 0.17 3.12
CA ARG A 64 -12.31 -1.15 2.57
C ARG A 64 -13.14 -1.13 1.28
N PRO A 65 -14.20 -0.32 1.18
CA PRO A 65 -14.99 -0.31 -0.07
C PRO A 65 -14.17 0.08 -1.30
N LEU A 66 -13.16 0.91 -1.16
CA LEU A 66 -12.26 1.27 -2.27
C LEU A 66 -11.35 0.10 -2.66
N VAL A 67 -10.84 -0.64 -1.68
CA VAL A 67 -10.03 -1.84 -1.93
C VAL A 67 -10.85 -2.89 -2.67
N ASP A 68 -12.07 -3.16 -2.21
CA ASP A 68 -12.94 -4.16 -2.82
C ASP A 68 -13.24 -3.81 -4.29
N ALA A 69 -13.52 -2.54 -4.56
CA ALA A 69 -13.77 -2.06 -5.91
C ALA A 69 -12.52 -2.12 -6.80
N ALA A 70 -11.35 -1.78 -6.27
CA ALA A 70 -10.09 -1.87 -6.99
C ALA A 70 -9.72 -3.32 -7.32
N GLU A 71 -9.91 -4.25 -6.36
CA GLU A 71 -9.69 -5.68 -6.59
C GLU A 71 -10.63 -6.25 -7.67
N ALA A 72 -11.89 -5.81 -7.71
CA ALA A 72 -12.82 -6.21 -8.75
C ALA A 72 -12.32 -5.80 -10.15
N ASP A 73 -11.82 -4.57 -10.30
CA ASP A 73 -11.24 -4.11 -11.56
C ASP A 73 -10.00 -4.92 -11.96
N ARG A 74 -9.11 -5.20 -11.00
CA ARG A 74 -7.94 -6.03 -11.23
C ARG A 74 -8.32 -7.43 -11.73
N GLN A 75 -9.26 -8.06 -11.07
CA GLN A 75 -9.75 -9.39 -11.44
C GLN A 75 -10.37 -9.39 -12.84
N ALA A 76 -11.16 -8.37 -13.17
CA ALA A 76 -11.77 -8.25 -14.49
C ALA A 76 -10.73 -8.17 -15.63
N LEU A 77 -9.56 -7.58 -15.36
CA LEU A 77 -8.45 -7.49 -16.32
C LEU A 77 -7.45 -8.67 -16.21
N GLY A 78 -7.60 -9.56 -15.24
CA GLY A 78 -6.73 -10.71 -15.06
C GLY A 78 -5.28 -10.37 -14.75
N LEU A 79 -5.01 -9.26 -14.05
CA LEU A 79 -3.66 -8.78 -13.79
C LEU A 79 -3.00 -9.56 -12.65
N GLY A 80 -1.97 -10.35 -12.97
CA GLY A 80 -1.21 -11.14 -11.99
C GLY A 80 -0.07 -10.38 -11.32
N ASN A 81 0.21 -9.16 -11.75
CA ASN A 81 1.26 -8.28 -11.22
C ASN A 81 0.70 -7.11 -10.40
N LEU A 82 -0.54 -7.20 -9.96
CA LEU A 82 -1.21 -6.16 -9.20
C LEU A 82 -2.05 -6.77 -8.09
N HIS A 83 -2.04 -6.16 -6.91
CA HIS A 83 -2.96 -6.46 -5.82
C HIS A 83 -3.27 -5.20 -5.01
N TYR A 84 -4.42 -5.21 -4.35
CA TYR A 84 -4.83 -4.18 -3.40
C TYR A 84 -5.16 -4.83 -2.06
N LEU A 85 -4.69 -4.24 -0.97
CA LEU A 85 -4.92 -4.76 0.37
C LEU A 85 -5.50 -3.70 1.28
N PHE A 86 -6.48 -4.11 2.08
CA PHE A 86 -7.02 -3.30 3.16
C PHE A 86 -6.08 -3.33 4.36
N CYS A 87 -5.52 -2.18 4.72
CA CYS A 87 -4.74 -2.06 5.95
C CYS A 87 -4.57 -0.60 6.39
N ASN A 88 -4.26 -0.43 7.66
CA ASN A 88 -3.69 0.80 8.17
C ASN A 88 -2.16 0.68 8.05
N ALA A 89 -1.57 1.51 7.18
CA ALA A 89 -0.14 1.43 6.84
C ALA A 89 0.76 1.50 8.08
N ASN A 90 0.45 2.39 9.03
CA ASN A 90 1.26 2.55 10.24
C ASN A 90 1.20 1.34 11.20
N ILE A 91 0.18 0.52 11.08
CA ILE A 91 0.00 -0.67 11.93
C ILE A 91 0.56 -1.93 11.26
N SER A 92 0.33 -2.10 9.96
CA SER A 92 0.55 -3.40 9.31
C SER A 92 1.78 -3.45 8.40
N LEU A 93 2.27 -2.32 7.88
CA LEU A 93 3.34 -2.34 6.88
C LEU A 93 4.74 -2.58 7.47
N GLN A 94 5.02 -2.17 8.69
CA GLN A 94 6.38 -2.25 9.24
C GLN A 94 6.90 -3.69 9.26
N ASP A 95 6.13 -4.61 9.84
CA ASP A 95 6.50 -6.01 9.90
C ASP A 95 6.58 -6.65 8.51
N TRP A 96 5.63 -6.30 7.65
CA TRP A 96 5.60 -6.80 6.28
C TRP A 96 6.82 -6.36 5.47
N LEU A 97 7.21 -5.08 5.58
CA LEU A 97 8.41 -4.54 4.93
C LEU A 97 9.68 -5.25 5.40
N GLY A 98 9.76 -5.54 6.72
CA GLY A 98 10.90 -6.27 7.29
C GLY A 98 11.01 -7.72 6.80
N SER A 99 9.92 -8.30 6.29
CA SER A 99 9.89 -9.67 5.76
C SER A 99 10.24 -9.77 4.27
N LEU A 100 10.31 -8.63 3.57
CA LEU A 100 10.63 -8.64 2.14
C LEU A 100 12.08 -9.04 1.86
N PRO A 101 12.34 -9.79 0.78
CA PRO A 101 13.71 -10.00 0.34
C PRO A 101 14.43 -8.68 0.07
N SER A 102 15.73 -8.64 0.42
CA SER A 102 16.55 -7.46 0.21
C SER A 102 16.55 -7.04 -1.27
N GLY A 103 16.32 -5.76 -1.52
CA GLY A 103 16.33 -5.18 -2.86
C GLY A 103 15.04 -5.35 -3.64
N GLN A 104 14.04 -6.06 -3.12
CA GLN A 104 12.79 -6.26 -3.85
C GLN A 104 11.93 -5.01 -3.89
N LEU A 105 11.84 -4.26 -2.79
CA LEU A 105 11.11 -2.99 -2.79
C LEU A 105 11.88 -1.95 -3.59
N ASP A 106 11.32 -1.57 -4.72
CA ASP A 106 11.97 -0.76 -5.74
C ASP A 106 11.43 0.68 -5.79
N ARG A 107 10.15 0.83 -5.47
CA ARG A 107 9.47 2.13 -5.48
C ARG A 107 8.39 2.20 -4.42
N VAL A 108 8.28 3.36 -3.79
CA VAL A 108 7.15 3.70 -2.91
C VAL A 108 6.52 5.00 -3.42
N SER A 109 5.20 5.00 -3.54
CA SER A 109 4.45 6.22 -3.86
C SER A 109 3.41 6.49 -2.78
N ILE A 110 3.23 7.77 -2.47
CA ILE A 110 2.19 8.27 -1.57
C ILE A 110 1.63 9.51 -2.23
N GLN A 111 0.43 9.39 -2.79
CA GLN A 111 -0.18 10.45 -3.57
C GLN A 111 -1.34 11.09 -2.81
N PHE A 112 -1.31 12.40 -2.68
CA PHE A 112 -2.38 13.20 -2.08
C PHE A 112 -2.86 12.66 -0.72
N PRO A 113 -1.94 12.44 0.26
CA PRO A 113 -2.36 11.97 1.58
C PRO A 113 -3.26 12.99 2.28
N ASP A 114 -4.15 12.49 3.14
CA ASP A 114 -5.01 13.37 3.95
C ASP A 114 -4.16 14.32 4.79
N PRO A 115 -4.35 15.64 4.67
CA PRO A 115 -3.44 16.60 5.27
C PRO A 115 -3.58 16.73 6.78
N TRP A 116 -4.79 16.47 7.36
CA TRP A 116 -5.06 16.61 8.79
C TRP A 116 -4.44 17.89 9.37
N PHE A 117 -4.89 19.05 8.93
CA PHE A 117 -4.29 20.36 9.24
C PHE A 117 -4.24 20.70 10.72
N LYS A 118 -5.25 20.28 11.52
CA LYS A 118 -5.30 20.58 12.94
C LYS A 118 -4.18 19.84 13.68
N LYS A 119 -3.43 20.57 14.52
CA LYS A 119 -2.31 19.99 15.28
C LYS A 119 -2.69 18.73 16.06
N LYS A 120 -3.88 18.73 16.70
CA LYS A 120 -4.41 17.56 17.44
C LYS A 120 -4.65 16.32 16.55
N HIS A 121 -4.69 16.49 15.22
CA HIS A 121 -4.92 15.42 14.26
C HIS A 121 -3.66 14.97 13.53
N HIS A 122 -2.48 15.54 13.79
CA HIS A 122 -1.25 15.20 13.08
C HIS A 122 -0.88 13.72 13.21
N LYS A 123 -1.23 13.06 14.32
CA LYS A 123 -1.03 11.62 14.50
C LYS A 123 -1.86 10.74 13.55
N ARG A 124 -2.85 11.33 12.87
CA ARG A 124 -3.68 10.64 11.86
C ARG A 124 -3.04 10.63 10.47
N ARG A 125 -2.00 11.44 10.25
CA ARG A 125 -1.28 11.48 8.97
C ARG A 125 -0.61 10.14 8.71
N VAL A 126 -0.66 9.68 7.46
CA VAL A 126 -0.02 8.42 7.09
C VAL A 126 1.51 8.47 7.23
N LEU A 127 2.11 9.61 6.94
CA LEU A 127 3.56 9.79 7.04
C LEU A 127 3.98 10.02 8.50
N GLN A 128 4.14 8.93 9.22
CA GLN A 128 4.69 8.93 10.58
C GLN A 128 6.17 8.53 10.54
N PRO A 129 7.01 9.02 11.49
CA PRO A 129 8.45 8.74 11.51
C PRO A 129 8.80 7.26 11.45
N ALA A 130 8.11 6.41 12.21
CA ALA A 130 8.38 4.98 12.22
C ALA A 130 8.11 4.31 10.86
N LEU A 131 7.04 4.70 10.17
CA LEU A 131 6.74 4.19 8.83
C LEU A 131 7.78 4.65 7.82
N LEU A 132 8.16 5.94 7.84
CA LEU A 132 9.21 6.48 6.96
C LEU A 132 10.53 5.74 7.13
N LEU A 133 10.92 5.46 8.37
CA LEU A 133 12.14 4.73 8.67
C LEU A 133 12.08 3.31 8.10
N ALA A 134 10.98 2.61 8.32
CA ALA A 134 10.78 1.25 7.80
C ALA A 134 10.81 1.21 6.26
N LEU A 135 10.18 2.18 5.60
CA LEU A 135 10.22 2.31 4.14
C LEU A 135 11.65 2.57 3.64
N GLY A 136 12.38 3.48 4.31
CA GLY A 136 13.77 3.78 3.94
C GLY A 136 14.71 2.58 4.09
N GLU A 137 14.52 1.77 5.12
CA GLU A 137 15.29 0.55 5.34
C GLU A 137 14.96 -0.54 4.30
N ALA A 138 13.72 -0.62 3.86
CA ALA A 138 13.28 -1.63 2.90
C ALA A 138 13.63 -1.28 1.45
N LEU A 139 13.69 0.02 1.10
CA LEU A 139 14.05 0.46 -0.24
C LEU A 139 15.51 0.12 -0.56
N ALA A 140 15.72 -0.41 -1.76
CA ALA A 140 17.07 -0.63 -2.25
C ALA A 140 17.82 0.69 -2.42
N CYS A 141 19.13 0.67 -2.22
CA CYS A 141 19.95 1.85 -2.37
C CYS A 141 19.79 2.45 -3.79
N GLY A 142 19.55 3.76 -3.88
CA GLY A 142 19.32 4.45 -5.15
C GLY A 142 17.91 4.31 -5.72
N ARG A 143 16.98 3.74 -4.98
CA ARG A 143 15.56 3.61 -5.38
C ARG A 143 14.71 4.73 -4.76
N GLU A 144 13.49 4.86 -5.25
CA GLU A 144 12.53 5.92 -4.88
C GLU A 144 11.20 5.42 -4.31
#